data_cece1c0d0e4ece9db7f6592cae525357
#
_entry.id   cece1c0d0e4ece9db7f6592cae525357
#
_cell.length_a   1.000
_cell.length_b   1.000
_cell.length_c   1.000
_cell.angle_alpha   90.00
_cell.angle_beta   90.00
_cell.angle_gamma   90.00
#
_symmetry.space_group_name_H-M   'P 1'
#
loop_
_entity.id
_entity.type
_entity.pdbx_description
1 polymer ?
#
loop_
_entity_poly.entity_id
_entity_poly.type
_entity_poly.pdbx_seq_one_letter_code
_entity_poly.pdbx_strand_id
1 'polypeptide(L)'
;MHSQRKACERFILCFSLPPTDSGSLPAFVPQVKSGKTVKQPIPSDHARHLSYYHEADQKIIGDAIDGALAVKDDWETLPWDDRAAIFLKAAELASGKYRYKLMAATMLGQGKNAWQSEIDAAAEVE
;
A
#
# COMPACT_ATOMS: atom_id res chain seq x y z
N MET A 1 5.87 -20.82 -17.45
CA MET A 1 5.15 -20.98 -16.17
C MET A 1 5.98 -20.65 -14.91
N HIS A 2 7.29 -20.88 -14.84
CA HIS A 2 8.10 -20.62 -13.64
C HIS A 2 8.44 -19.12 -13.43
N SER A 3 8.54 -18.35 -14.50
CA SER A 3 8.80 -16.89 -14.47
C SER A 3 7.58 -16.09 -13.99
N GLN A 4 6.39 -16.50 -14.35
CA GLN A 4 5.12 -15.83 -13.97
C GLN A 4 4.81 -15.94 -12.47
N ARG A 5 5.14 -17.08 -11.84
CA ARG A 5 5.01 -17.22 -10.37
C ARG A 5 5.87 -16.21 -9.61
N LYS A 6 7.11 -15.95 -10.08
CA LYS A 6 8.02 -15.00 -9.44
C LYS A 6 7.54 -13.54 -9.54
N ALA A 7 6.90 -13.15 -10.64
CA ALA A 7 6.33 -11.81 -10.77
C ALA A 7 5.09 -11.64 -9.87
N CYS A 8 4.23 -12.65 -9.84
CA CYS A 8 3.04 -12.66 -8.97
C CYS A 8 3.41 -12.74 -7.49
N GLU A 9 4.41 -13.55 -7.12
CA GLU A 9 4.91 -13.63 -5.73
C GLU A 9 5.54 -12.31 -5.27
N ARG A 10 6.21 -11.56 -6.13
CA ARG A 10 6.70 -10.20 -5.81
C ARG A 10 5.57 -9.20 -5.57
N PHE A 11 4.48 -9.30 -6.30
CA PHE A 11 3.31 -8.43 -6.12
C PHE A 11 2.50 -8.79 -4.86
N ILE A 12 2.35 -10.09 -4.57
CA ILE A 12 1.66 -10.60 -3.37
C ILE A 12 2.47 -10.32 -2.10
N LEU A 13 3.79 -10.34 -2.16
CA LEU A 13 4.67 -9.99 -1.02
C LEU A 13 4.50 -8.54 -0.54
N CYS A 14 4.02 -7.62 -1.38
CA CYS A 14 3.66 -6.27 -0.94
C CYS A 14 2.48 -6.22 0.04
N PHE A 15 1.60 -7.22 0.03
CA PHE A 15 0.42 -7.31 0.92
C PHE A 15 0.61 -8.22 2.13
N SER A 16 1.68 -8.99 2.20
CA SER A 16 1.86 -10.05 3.21
C SER A 16 2.88 -9.73 4.30
N LEU A 17 3.25 -8.48 4.51
CA LEU A 17 4.17 -8.13 5.60
C LEU A 17 3.45 -8.15 6.95
N PRO A 18 3.96 -8.92 7.94
CA PRO A 18 3.45 -8.84 9.29
C PRO A 18 3.68 -7.43 9.87
N PRO A 19 2.83 -6.97 10.79
CA PRO A 19 3.09 -5.73 11.50
C PRO A 19 4.43 -5.86 12.24
N THR A 20 5.40 -5.07 11.83
CA THR A 20 6.60 -4.90 12.65
C THR A 20 6.21 -4.08 13.87
N ASP A 21 6.66 -4.47 15.05
CA ASP A 21 6.40 -3.84 16.37
C ASP A 21 6.82 -2.36 16.50
N SER A 22 7.28 -1.76 15.44
CA SER A 22 7.71 -0.38 15.37
C SER A 22 6.81 0.47 14.50
N GLY A 23 5.56 0.65 14.75
CA GLY A 23 4.64 1.68 14.20
C GLY A 23 4.92 2.32 12.81
N SER A 24 5.83 1.79 12.02
CA SER A 24 6.14 2.27 10.68
C SER A 24 5.31 1.49 9.66
N LEU A 25 4.44 2.20 8.94
CA LEU A 25 3.83 1.64 7.74
C LEU A 25 4.95 1.32 6.74
N PRO A 26 4.98 0.11 6.18
CA PRO A 26 5.94 -0.21 5.14
C PRO A 26 5.72 0.75 3.97
N ALA A 27 6.79 1.40 3.52
CA ALA A 27 6.73 2.11 2.26
C ALA A 27 6.28 1.14 1.16
N PHE A 28 5.46 1.60 0.25
CA PHE A 28 4.87 0.79 -0.83
C PHE A 28 5.93 0.17 -1.77
N VAL A 29 7.16 0.63 -1.67
CA VAL A 29 8.32 0.05 -2.35
C VAL A 29 9.13 -0.70 -1.30
N PRO A 30 9.19 -2.03 -1.36
CA PRO A 30 9.93 -2.81 -0.38
C PRO A 30 11.39 -2.36 -0.36
N GLN A 31 11.83 -1.86 0.78
CA GLN A 31 13.24 -1.68 1.16
C GLN A 31 14.01 -0.48 0.56
N VAL A 32 13.41 0.42 -0.19
CA VAL A 32 14.12 1.65 -0.55
C VAL A 32 14.01 2.64 0.61
N LYS A 33 15.09 2.77 1.39
CA LYS A 33 15.21 3.76 2.45
C LYS A 33 15.94 4.97 1.90
N SER A 34 15.22 6.08 1.73
CA SER A 34 15.91 7.37 1.53
C SER A 34 16.55 7.80 2.86
N GLY A 35 17.60 8.60 2.82
CA GLY A 35 18.22 9.17 4.01
C GLY A 35 17.32 10.18 4.73
N LYS A 36 16.17 10.57 4.17
CA LYS A 36 15.27 11.60 4.69
C LYS A 36 13.95 10.99 5.14
N THR A 37 13.65 11.08 6.42
CA THR A 37 12.38 10.65 7.01
C THR A 37 11.58 11.84 7.51
N VAL A 38 10.27 11.78 7.35
CA VAL A 38 9.31 12.78 7.81
C VAL A 38 8.28 12.13 8.72
N LYS A 39 7.84 12.87 9.72
CA LYS A 39 6.77 12.46 10.64
C LYS A 39 5.41 12.79 10.03
N GLN A 40 4.49 11.83 10.09
CA GLN A 40 3.08 12.07 9.80
C GLN A 40 2.36 12.44 11.12
N PRO A 41 2.06 13.71 11.37
CA PRO A 41 1.32 14.11 12.57
C PRO A 41 -0.13 13.62 12.50
N ILE A 42 -0.74 13.41 13.65
CA ILE A 42 -2.19 13.16 13.75
C ILE A 42 -2.90 14.52 13.66
N PRO A 43 -3.85 14.73 12.72
CA PRO A 43 -4.50 16.03 12.53
C PRO A 43 -5.19 16.60 13.77
N SER A 44 -5.72 15.73 14.64
CA SER A 44 -6.39 16.11 15.89
C SER A 44 -5.43 16.26 17.09
N ASP A 45 -4.17 15.84 16.94
CA ASP A 45 -3.18 15.89 18.03
C ASP A 45 -1.77 15.94 17.47
N HIS A 46 -1.31 17.13 17.17
CA HIS A 46 0.01 17.37 16.57
C HIS A 46 1.20 17.01 17.49
N ALA A 47 0.96 16.78 18.77
CA ALA A 47 2.00 16.31 19.70
C ALA A 47 2.35 14.84 19.44
N ARG A 48 1.43 14.08 18.83
CA ARG A 48 1.62 12.68 18.46
C ARG A 48 1.75 12.51 16.95
N HIS A 49 2.42 11.46 16.53
CA HIS A 49 2.58 11.11 15.13
C HIS A 49 2.13 9.65 14.89
N LEU A 50 1.53 9.44 13.73
CA LEU A 50 0.99 8.15 13.33
C LEU A 50 2.11 7.23 12.83
N SER A 51 3.01 7.78 12.04
CA SER A 51 4.07 7.02 11.38
C SER A 51 5.24 7.93 10.97
N TYR A 52 6.33 7.28 10.56
CA TYR A 52 7.42 7.92 9.81
C TYR A 52 7.41 7.38 8.39
N TYR A 53 7.63 8.24 7.43
CA TYR A 53 7.78 7.83 6.03
C TYR A 53 9.06 8.39 5.43
N HIS A 54 9.57 7.71 4.41
CA HIS A 54 10.73 8.16 3.67
C HIS A 54 10.29 9.04 2.50
N GLU A 55 10.87 10.24 2.38
CA GLU A 55 10.66 11.05 1.19
C GLU A 55 11.51 10.53 0.05
N ALA A 56 10.90 10.34 -1.11
CA ALA A 56 11.60 9.95 -2.31
C ALA A 56 12.39 11.14 -2.89
N ASP A 57 13.62 10.89 -3.29
CA ASP A 57 14.40 11.80 -4.11
C ASP A 57 14.16 11.53 -5.62
N GLN A 58 14.75 12.37 -6.47
CA GLN A 58 14.59 12.26 -7.92
C GLN A 58 15.08 10.90 -8.46
N LYS A 59 16.13 10.33 -7.84
CA LYS A 59 16.63 9.04 -8.24
C LYS A 59 15.65 7.91 -7.91
N ILE A 60 15.10 7.89 -6.70
CA ILE A 60 14.10 6.89 -6.27
C ILE A 60 12.85 6.96 -7.16
N ILE A 61 12.42 8.18 -7.53
CA ILE A 61 11.29 8.37 -8.45
C ILE A 61 11.61 7.80 -9.83
N GLY A 62 12.79 8.10 -10.38
CA GLY A 62 13.24 7.55 -11.65
C GLY A 62 13.30 6.02 -11.64
N ASP A 63 13.95 5.44 -10.63
CA ASP A 63 14.07 3.98 -10.47
C ASP A 63 12.69 3.30 -10.36
N ALA A 64 11.71 3.96 -9.72
CA ALA A 64 10.35 3.45 -9.62
C ALA A 64 9.61 3.45 -10.97
N ILE A 65 9.77 4.52 -11.76
CA ILE A 65 9.20 4.62 -13.11
C ILE A 65 9.82 3.57 -14.02
N ASP A 66 11.14 3.46 -14.03
CA ASP A 66 11.86 2.48 -14.86
C ASP A 66 11.45 1.05 -14.47
N GLY A 67 11.32 0.77 -13.18
CA GLY A 67 10.84 -0.53 -12.69
C GLY A 67 9.42 -0.85 -13.14
N ALA A 68 8.52 0.15 -13.16
CA ALA A 68 7.15 -0.02 -13.65
C ALA A 68 7.13 -0.27 -15.17
N LEU A 69 7.92 0.47 -15.93
CA LEU A 69 8.03 0.31 -17.39
C LEU A 69 8.64 -1.05 -17.76
N ALA A 70 9.60 -1.55 -17.01
CA ALA A 70 10.25 -2.83 -17.26
C ALA A 70 9.32 -4.05 -17.14
N VAL A 71 8.21 -3.93 -16.38
CA VAL A 71 7.23 -5.02 -16.19
C VAL A 71 5.91 -4.77 -16.93
N LYS A 72 5.81 -3.65 -17.63
CA LYS A 72 4.55 -3.23 -18.28
C LYS A 72 4.06 -4.27 -19.30
N ASP A 73 4.93 -4.72 -20.20
CA ASP A 73 4.57 -5.65 -21.27
C ASP A 73 4.17 -7.02 -20.69
N ASP A 74 4.88 -7.50 -19.68
CA ASP A 74 4.52 -8.74 -18.98
C ASP A 74 3.13 -8.63 -18.33
N TRP A 75 2.81 -7.48 -17.73
CA TRP A 75 1.50 -7.21 -17.14
C TRP A 75 0.40 -7.11 -18.20
N GLU A 76 0.64 -6.43 -19.31
CA GLU A 76 -0.35 -6.26 -20.40
C GLU A 76 -0.70 -7.58 -21.09
N THR A 77 0.27 -8.51 -21.17
CA THR A 77 0.07 -9.83 -21.80
C THR A 77 -0.59 -10.87 -20.88
N LEU A 78 -0.70 -10.60 -19.58
CA LEU A 78 -1.44 -11.47 -18.68
C LEU A 78 -2.93 -11.54 -19.10
N PRO A 79 -3.55 -12.72 -19.04
CA PRO A 79 -5.00 -12.87 -19.25
C PRO A 79 -5.79 -11.90 -18.36
N TRP A 80 -6.89 -11.38 -18.89
CA TRP A 80 -7.70 -10.42 -18.16
C TRP A 80 -8.20 -10.98 -16.81
N ASP A 81 -8.62 -12.24 -16.80
CA ASP A 81 -9.13 -12.91 -15.60
C ASP A 81 -8.06 -13.00 -14.50
N ASP A 82 -6.81 -13.28 -14.87
CA ASP A 82 -5.69 -13.33 -13.91
C ASP A 82 -5.40 -11.95 -13.31
N ARG A 83 -5.50 -10.89 -14.13
CA ARG A 83 -5.34 -9.51 -13.63
C ARG A 83 -6.50 -9.11 -12.73
N ALA A 84 -7.73 -9.40 -13.14
CA ALA A 84 -8.94 -9.12 -12.37
C ALA A 84 -8.94 -9.85 -11.01
N ALA A 85 -8.48 -11.10 -10.98
CA ALA A 85 -8.41 -11.89 -9.74
C ALA A 85 -7.55 -11.22 -8.64
N ILE A 86 -6.50 -10.48 -9.03
CA ILE A 86 -5.66 -9.74 -8.08
C ILE A 86 -6.47 -8.62 -7.41
N PHE A 87 -7.25 -7.86 -8.19
CA PHE A 87 -8.07 -6.76 -7.67
C PHE A 87 -9.24 -7.28 -6.83
N LEU A 88 -9.89 -8.36 -7.26
CA LEU A 88 -10.93 -9.01 -6.47
C LEU A 88 -10.41 -9.51 -5.12
N LYS A 89 -9.18 -10.06 -5.11
CA LYS A 89 -8.54 -10.46 -3.84
C LYS A 89 -8.20 -9.26 -2.97
N ALA A 90 -7.77 -8.15 -3.54
CA ALA A 90 -7.52 -6.92 -2.81
C ALA A 90 -8.82 -6.37 -2.19
N ALA A 91 -9.92 -6.36 -2.96
CA ALA A 91 -11.25 -5.95 -2.47
C ALA A 91 -11.72 -6.84 -1.30
N GLU A 92 -11.63 -8.16 -1.42
CA GLU A 92 -11.94 -9.11 -0.33
C GLU A 92 -11.14 -8.82 0.94
N LEU A 93 -9.85 -8.53 0.81
CA LEU A 93 -8.98 -8.23 1.95
C LEU A 93 -9.30 -6.87 2.58
N ALA A 94 -9.59 -5.86 1.76
CA ALA A 94 -9.92 -4.53 2.23
C ALA A 94 -11.29 -4.47 2.91
N SER A 95 -12.30 -5.08 2.33
CA SER A 95 -13.66 -5.13 2.89
C SER A 95 -13.80 -6.08 4.07
N GLY A 96 -12.93 -7.09 4.16
CA GLY A 96 -12.94 -8.11 5.22
C GLY A 96 -11.83 -7.93 6.25
N LYS A 97 -10.75 -8.69 6.06
CA LYS A 97 -9.65 -8.82 7.04
C LYS A 97 -9.03 -7.49 7.49
N TYR A 98 -8.88 -6.54 6.61
CA TYR A 98 -8.21 -5.27 6.89
C TYR A 98 -9.16 -4.09 7.08
N ARG A 99 -10.48 -4.28 6.98
CA ARG A 99 -11.50 -3.23 7.05
C ARG A 99 -11.28 -2.26 8.21
N TYR A 100 -11.31 -2.74 9.43
CA TYR A 100 -11.17 -1.89 10.62
C TYR A 100 -9.79 -1.26 10.76
N LYS A 101 -8.76 -1.92 10.24
CA LYS A 101 -7.40 -1.36 10.25
C LYS A 101 -7.28 -0.18 9.28
N LEU A 102 -7.89 -0.28 8.10
CA LEU A 102 -7.96 0.78 7.11
C LEU A 102 -8.79 1.96 7.63
N MET A 103 -9.96 1.67 8.22
CA MET A 103 -10.79 2.70 8.85
C MET A 103 -10.02 3.44 9.97
N ALA A 104 -9.36 2.73 10.87
CA ALA A 104 -8.58 3.35 11.94
C ALA A 104 -7.44 4.22 11.39
N ALA A 105 -6.74 3.77 10.35
CA ALA A 105 -5.70 4.55 9.69
C ALA A 105 -6.24 5.83 9.04
N THR A 106 -7.42 5.74 8.42
CA THR A 106 -8.11 6.89 7.80
C THR A 106 -8.59 7.88 8.86
N MET A 107 -9.17 7.41 9.96
CA MET A 107 -9.59 8.26 11.09
C MET A 107 -8.40 9.02 11.68
N LEU A 108 -7.33 8.32 11.99
CA LEU A 108 -6.16 8.90 12.64
C LEU A 108 -5.31 9.76 11.68
N GLY A 109 -5.20 9.36 10.44
CA GLY A 109 -4.35 10.04 9.46
C GLY A 109 -5.00 11.22 8.77
N GLN A 110 -6.33 11.23 8.66
CA GLN A 110 -7.10 12.27 7.95
C GLN A 110 -8.09 13.02 8.85
N GLY A 111 -8.22 12.66 10.12
CA GLY A 111 -9.15 13.29 11.04
C GLY A 111 -10.63 13.01 10.71
N LYS A 112 -10.91 11.91 10.02
CA LYS A 112 -12.28 11.52 9.64
C LYS A 112 -13.00 10.81 10.79
N ASN A 113 -14.34 10.92 10.82
CA ASN A 113 -15.15 10.12 11.73
C ASN A 113 -15.34 8.68 11.20
N ALA A 114 -15.96 7.81 12.00
CA ALA A 114 -16.12 6.40 11.66
C ALA A 114 -16.91 6.18 10.35
N TRP A 115 -17.97 6.95 10.15
CA TRP A 115 -18.82 6.88 8.96
C TRP A 115 -18.03 7.26 7.68
N GLN A 116 -17.33 8.37 7.70
CA GLN A 116 -16.50 8.81 6.59
C GLN A 116 -15.39 7.78 6.29
N SER A 117 -14.79 7.23 7.33
CA SER A 117 -13.72 6.24 7.20
C SER A 117 -14.21 4.91 6.66
N GLU A 118 -15.44 4.52 6.98
CA GLU A 118 -16.10 3.35 6.40
C GLU A 118 -16.27 3.50 4.89
N ILE A 119 -16.80 4.63 4.45
CA ILE A 119 -17.01 4.93 3.02
C ILE A 119 -15.67 4.92 2.28
N ASP A 120 -14.71 5.70 2.74
CA ASP A 120 -13.44 5.92 2.00
C ASP A 120 -12.48 4.73 2.06
N ALA A 121 -12.56 3.89 3.08
CA ALA A 121 -11.56 2.85 3.30
C ALA A 121 -12.02 1.46 2.90
N ALA A 122 -13.31 1.20 2.90
CA ALA A 122 -13.83 -0.14 2.73
C ALA A 122 -15.01 -0.24 1.76
N ALA A 123 -15.98 0.68 1.82
CA ALA A 123 -17.17 0.59 0.99
C ALA A 123 -16.89 0.89 -0.50
N GLU A 124 -15.88 1.69 -0.82
CA GLU A 124 -15.52 2.00 -2.22
C GLU A 124 -14.86 0.84 -2.97
N VAL A 125 -14.49 -0.24 -2.27
CA VAL A 125 -13.86 -1.42 -2.89
C VAL A 125 -14.84 -2.57 -3.11
N GLU A 126 -16.08 -2.44 -2.64
CA GLU A 126 -17.18 -3.39 -2.89
C GLU A 126 -17.90 -3.03 -4.20
#